data_9f389f12e133a6512967dce64f4e7580
#
_entry.id   9f389f12e133a6512967dce64f4e7580
#
_cell.length_a   1.000
_cell.length_b   1.000
_cell.length_c   1.000
_cell.angle_alpha   90.00
_cell.angle_beta   90.00
_cell.angle_gamma   90.00
#
_symmetry.space_group_name_H-M   'P 1'
#
loop_
_entity.id
_entity.type
_entity.pdbx_description
1 polymer ?
#
loop_
_entity_poly.entity_id
_entity_poly.type
_entity_poly.pdbx_seq_one_letter_code
_entity_poly.pdbx_strand_id
1 'polypeptide(L)'
;PIKNYEQFLVSEGILNEMQVAEIRNDIKDQIEKDLAKAMEPAPFIPSVEEELADVFAPAVDAGVKVYQDVFANKDSLGPFQQKRFIEAISDALMQTMERYPEMVIMGQDIAEYGGAFKVTEGFVEKFGKQRIRNTPICESAIVGAALGLSLEGIKSVMEMQFADFVSVGFNQIVNNLAKIHYRWGQNADVVVRMPTGAGVGAGPFHSQSNEAWFTHVPGLKVVYPSNPADAK
;
A
#
# COMPACT_ATOMS: atom_id res chain seq x y z
N PRO A 1 -28.15 10.58 20.02
CA PRO A 1 -28.46 9.15 19.89
C PRO A 1 -28.70 8.47 21.23
N ILE A 2 -27.78 8.59 22.21
CA ILE A 2 -27.86 7.89 23.51
C ILE A 2 -29.18 8.24 24.25
N LYS A 3 -29.44 9.53 24.44
CA LYS A 3 -30.65 9.99 25.14
C LYS A 3 -31.97 9.44 24.53
N ASN A 4 -32.05 9.41 23.21
CA ASN A 4 -33.25 8.89 22.53
C ASN A 4 -33.39 7.38 22.73
N TYR A 5 -32.26 6.64 22.74
CA TYR A 5 -32.29 5.22 23.00
C TYR A 5 -32.62 4.87 24.45
N GLU A 6 -32.12 5.62 25.41
CA GLU A 6 -32.53 5.50 26.81
C GLU A 6 -34.05 5.72 27.00
N GLN A 7 -34.58 6.78 26.40
CA GLN A 7 -36.03 7.06 26.42
C GLN A 7 -36.82 5.91 25.80
N PHE A 8 -36.34 5.35 24.71
CA PHE A 8 -36.97 4.17 24.10
C PHE A 8 -36.96 2.98 25.06
N LEU A 9 -35.82 2.64 25.68
CA LEU A 9 -35.70 1.52 26.60
C LEU A 9 -36.60 1.68 27.83
N VAL A 10 -36.77 2.90 28.33
CA VAL A 10 -37.69 3.21 29.43
C VAL A 10 -39.13 3.10 28.97
N SER A 11 -39.50 3.60 27.79
CA SER A 11 -40.87 3.53 27.27
C SER A 11 -41.33 2.10 26.98
N GLU A 12 -40.40 1.23 26.59
CA GLU A 12 -40.63 -0.21 26.35
C GLU A 12 -40.58 -1.05 27.67
N GLY A 13 -40.35 -0.42 28.82
CA GLY A 13 -40.27 -1.10 30.11
C GLY A 13 -39.06 -2.03 30.27
N ILE A 14 -38.07 -1.92 29.41
CA ILE A 14 -36.82 -2.72 29.47
C ILE A 14 -35.93 -2.22 30.60
N LEU A 15 -35.84 -0.90 30.79
CA LEU A 15 -35.15 -0.25 31.89
C LEU A 15 -36.11 0.72 32.58
N ASN A 16 -35.83 1.06 33.83
CA ASN A 16 -36.44 2.18 34.53
C ASN A 16 -35.39 3.30 34.71
N GLU A 17 -35.88 4.49 35.11
CA GLU A 17 -34.99 5.67 35.30
C GLU A 17 -33.90 5.44 36.35
N MET A 18 -34.17 4.65 37.38
CA MET A 18 -33.19 4.31 38.42
C MET A 18 -32.06 3.45 37.83
N GLN A 19 -32.37 2.44 37.02
CA GLN A 19 -31.41 1.61 36.33
C GLN A 19 -30.58 2.40 35.30
N VAL A 20 -31.16 3.33 34.58
CA VAL A 20 -30.43 4.24 33.69
C VAL A 20 -29.43 5.08 34.46
N ALA A 21 -29.83 5.63 35.62
CA ALA A 21 -28.95 6.41 36.48
C ALA A 21 -27.80 5.56 37.08
N GLU A 22 -28.10 4.33 37.50
CA GLU A 22 -27.10 3.37 38.01
C GLU A 22 -26.06 3.05 36.92
N ILE A 23 -26.51 2.65 35.74
CA ILE A 23 -25.59 2.35 34.59
C ILE A 23 -24.68 3.55 34.27
N ARG A 24 -25.25 4.76 34.26
CA ARG A 24 -24.46 5.97 34.00
C ARG A 24 -23.40 6.23 35.08
N ASN A 25 -23.74 6.02 36.34
CA ASN A 25 -22.81 6.17 37.44
C ASN A 25 -21.71 5.11 37.40
N ASP A 26 -22.07 3.85 37.16
CA ASP A 26 -21.09 2.75 37.00
C ASP A 26 -20.10 3.03 35.87
N ILE A 27 -20.60 3.48 34.70
CA ILE A 27 -19.74 3.85 33.56
C ILE A 27 -18.83 5.03 33.94
N LYS A 28 -19.35 6.06 34.63
CA LYS A 28 -18.55 7.20 35.07
C LYS A 28 -17.45 6.77 36.05
N ASP A 29 -17.80 5.96 37.04
CA ASP A 29 -16.85 5.45 38.03
C ASP A 29 -15.77 4.58 37.37
N GLN A 30 -16.14 3.78 36.38
CA GLN A 30 -15.19 3.00 35.62
C GLN A 30 -14.22 3.90 34.83
N ILE A 31 -14.74 4.94 34.15
CA ILE A 31 -13.91 5.92 33.42
C ILE A 31 -12.92 6.61 34.35
N GLU A 32 -13.38 7.06 35.54
CA GLU A 32 -12.53 7.72 36.52
C GLU A 32 -11.40 6.78 37.02
N LYS A 33 -11.72 5.51 37.28
CA LYS A 33 -10.73 4.51 37.68
C LYS A 33 -9.71 4.25 36.56
N ASP A 34 -10.17 4.09 35.32
CA ASP A 34 -9.31 3.81 34.19
C ASP A 34 -8.43 5.02 33.85
N LEU A 35 -8.98 6.24 33.99
CA LEU A 35 -8.21 7.48 33.82
C LEU A 35 -7.11 7.59 34.90
N ALA A 36 -7.46 7.36 36.17
CA ALA A 36 -6.48 7.38 37.25
C ALA A 36 -5.32 6.40 36.98
N LYS A 37 -5.67 5.17 36.61
CA LYS A 37 -4.69 4.14 36.24
C LYS A 37 -3.83 4.52 35.02
N ALA A 38 -4.41 5.15 34.01
CA ALA A 38 -3.70 5.61 32.83
C ALA A 38 -2.74 6.78 33.11
N MET A 39 -3.01 7.56 34.18
CA MET A 39 -2.17 8.69 34.58
C MET A 39 -1.06 8.32 35.59
N GLU A 40 -1.08 7.08 36.13
CA GLU A 40 -0.05 6.62 37.08
C GLU A 40 1.36 6.48 36.46
N PRO A 41 1.50 5.95 35.21
CA PRO A 41 2.83 5.84 34.60
C PRO A 41 3.45 7.20 34.36
N ALA A 42 4.79 7.29 34.54
CA ALA A 42 5.53 8.46 34.12
C ALA A 42 5.32 8.76 32.63
N PRO A 43 5.35 10.04 32.24
CA PRO A 43 5.22 10.40 30.83
C PRO A 43 6.25 9.65 29.98
N PHE A 44 5.80 9.05 28.90
CA PHE A 44 6.69 8.41 27.94
C PHE A 44 7.58 9.48 27.28
N ILE A 45 8.90 9.28 27.36
CA ILE A 45 9.88 10.13 26.68
C ILE A 45 10.40 9.33 25.51
N PRO A 46 10.02 9.69 24.26
CA PRO A 46 10.47 8.95 23.08
C PRO A 46 11.98 9.12 22.88
N SER A 47 12.63 8.07 22.41
CA SER A 47 14.01 8.11 21.95
C SER A 47 13.99 8.33 20.43
N VAL A 48 14.84 9.25 19.95
CA VAL A 48 14.95 9.52 18.50
C VAL A 48 15.41 8.28 17.75
N GLU A 49 16.30 7.49 18.36
CA GLU A 49 16.84 6.27 17.79
C GLU A 49 15.75 5.21 17.60
N GLU A 50 14.87 5.05 18.60
CA GLU A 50 13.74 4.09 18.52
C GLU A 50 12.72 4.54 17.50
N GLU A 51 12.34 5.82 17.50
CA GLU A 51 11.40 6.38 16.52
C GLU A 51 11.91 6.22 15.08
N LEU A 52 13.21 6.44 14.83
CA LEU A 52 13.79 6.27 13.50
C LEU A 52 13.87 4.80 13.09
N ALA A 53 14.10 3.89 14.03
CA ALA A 53 14.14 2.45 13.77
C ALA A 53 12.76 1.89 13.34
N ASP A 54 11.68 2.47 13.83
CA ASP A 54 10.31 2.03 13.54
C ASP A 54 9.77 2.54 12.18
N VAL A 55 10.43 3.52 11.54
CA VAL A 55 9.95 4.09 10.27
C VAL A 55 9.89 3.04 9.15
N PHE A 56 10.89 2.15 9.10
CA PHE A 56 10.96 1.09 8.10
C PHE A 56 11.02 -0.28 8.75
N ALA A 57 10.34 -1.26 8.16
CA ALA A 57 10.52 -2.65 8.54
C ALA A 57 12.01 -3.05 8.42
N PRO A 58 12.53 -3.90 9.33
CA PRO A 58 13.88 -4.42 9.21
C PRO A 58 14.12 -5.01 7.83
N ALA A 59 15.24 -4.62 7.19
CA ALA A 59 15.59 -5.16 5.89
C ALA A 59 15.87 -6.67 6.03
N VAL A 60 15.11 -7.48 5.31
CA VAL A 60 15.43 -8.90 5.18
C VAL A 60 16.51 -9.00 4.12
N ASP A 61 17.71 -9.39 4.52
CA ASP A 61 18.93 -9.44 3.71
C ASP A 61 18.88 -10.39 2.47
N ALA A 62 17.74 -11.03 2.23
CA ALA A 62 17.56 -12.01 1.16
C ALA A 62 17.80 -11.44 -0.26
N GLY A 63 17.66 -10.12 -0.46
CA GLY A 63 17.82 -9.49 -1.76
C GLY A 63 19.28 -9.15 -2.12
N VAL A 64 20.05 -8.66 -1.17
CA VAL A 64 21.44 -8.21 -1.40
C VAL A 64 22.34 -9.40 -1.75
N LYS A 65 22.13 -10.55 -1.11
CA LYS A 65 22.92 -11.76 -1.36
C LYS A 65 22.68 -12.31 -2.76
N VAL A 66 21.43 -12.28 -3.24
CA VAL A 66 21.11 -12.73 -4.61
C VAL A 66 21.78 -11.83 -5.67
N TYR A 67 21.80 -10.52 -5.47
CA TYR A 67 22.48 -9.59 -6.36
C TYR A 67 23.99 -9.80 -6.34
N GLN A 68 24.61 -9.97 -5.19
CA GLN A 68 26.06 -10.24 -5.07
C GLN A 68 26.43 -11.55 -5.76
N ASP A 69 25.63 -12.62 -5.59
CA ASP A 69 25.88 -13.91 -6.23
C ASP A 69 25.72 -13.85 -7.76
N VAL A 70 24.73 -13.08 -8.26
CA VAL A 70 24.51 -12.87 -9.69
C VAL A 70 25.66 -12.08 -10.32
N PHE A 71 26.14 -11.01 -9.66
CA PHE A 71 27.27 -10.23 -10.17
C PHE A 71 28.63 -10.93 -10.00
N ALA A 72 28.78 -11.79 -9.00
CA ALA A 72 29.99 -12.59 -8.82
C ALA A 72 30.14 -13.70 -9.89
N ASN A 73 29.03 -14.18 -10.45
CA ASN A 73 29.01 -15.23 -11.47
C ASN A 73 28.60 -14.70 -12.85
N LYS A 74 29.20 -13.59 -13.30
CA LYS A 74 28.91 -12.99 -14.62
C LYS A 74 28.99 -13.97 -15.77
N ASP A 75 29.92 -14.92 -15.71
CA ASP A 75 30.13 -15.93 -16.75
C ASP A 75 29.03 -17.01 -16.79
N SER A 76 28.24 -17.13 -15.75
CA SER A 76 27.06 -18.03 -15.70
C SER A 76 25.79 -17.39 -16.21
N LEU A 77 25.78 -16.07 -16.38
CA LEU A 77 24.68 -15.38 -17.04
C LEU A 77 24.78 -15.68 -18.54
N GLY A 78 23.76 -16.29 -19.09
CA GLY A 78 23.68 -16.49 -20.56
C GLY A 78 23.84 -15.18 -21.33
N PRO A 79 23.88 -15.23 -22.67
CA PRO A 79 24.10 -14.04 -23.49
C PRO A 79 23.06 -12.95 -23.14
N PHE A 80 23.54 -11.72 -22.93
CA PHE A 80 22.68 -10.56 -22.68
C PHE A 80 21.73 -10.36 -23.88
N GLN A 81 20.44 -10.30 -23.59
CA GLN A 81 19.42 -9.97 -24.56
C GLN A 81 19.12 -8.48 -24.55
N GLN A 82 19.10 -7.86 -25.72
CA GLN A 82 18.59 -6.50 -25.83
C GLN A 82 17.06 -6.51 -25.67
N LYS A 83 16.54 -5.77 -24.68
CA LYS A 83 15.12 -5.62 -24.44
C LYS A 83 14.73 -4.15 -24.28
N ARG A 84 13.52 -3.81 -24.72
CA ARG A 84 12.95 -2.50 -24.39
C ARG A 84 12.65 -2.44 -22.90
N PHE A 85 12.67 -1.25 -22.33
CA PHE A 85 12.39 -1.01 -20.93
C PHE A 85 11.03 -1.60 -20.49
N ILE A 86 10.02 -1.39 -21.31
CA ILE A 86 8.66 -1.89 -21.08
C ILE A 86 8.58 -3.43 -21.08
N GLU A 87 9.36 -4.10 -21.92
CA GLU A 87 9.42 -5.56 -21.98
C GLU A 87 10.05 -6.13 -20.72
N ALA A 88 11.06 -5.45 -20.17
CA ALA A 88 11.68 -5.86 -18.92
C ALA A 88 10.71 -5.76 -17.73
N ILE A 89 9.90 -4.69 -17.67
CA ILE A 89 8.84 -4.54 -16.67
C ILE A 89 7.79 -5.65 -16.82
N SER A 90 7.33 -5.91 -18.04
CA SER A 90 6.37 -6.98 -18.31
C SER A 90 6.92 -8.35 -17.88
N ASP A 91 8.16 -8.66 -18.23
CA ASP A 91 8.83 -9.89 -17.81
C ASP A 91 8.92 -10.01 -16.27
N ALA A 92 9.27 -8.93 -15.59
CA ALA A 92 9.37 -8.92 -14.12
C ALA A 92 8.02 -9.23 -13.48
N LEU A 93 6.96 -8.58 -13.94
CA LEU A 93 5.60 -8.82 -13.45
C LEU A 93 5.14 -10.24 -13.75
N MET A 94 5.38 -10.74 -14.97
CA MET A 94 5.07 -12.11 -15.39
C MET A 94 5.73 -13.13 -14.46
N GLN A 95 7.04 -13.03 -14.26
CA GLN A 95 7.81 -13.94 -13.41
C GLN A 95 7.40 -13.84 -11.94
N THR A 96 7.07 -12.63 -11.47
CA THR A 96 6.60 -12.44 -10.09
C THR A 96 5.24 -13.10 -9.89
N MET A 97 4.32 -12.97 -10.84
CA MET A 97 3.02 -13.63 -10.79
C MET A 97 3.11 -15.16 -10.88
N GLU A 98 4.08 -15.69 -11.61
CA GLU A 98 4.36 -17.13 -11.64
C GLU A 98 4.90 -17.63 -10.29
N ARG A 99 5.76 -16.83 -9.66
CA ARG A 99 6.38 -17.15 -8.37
C ARG A 99 5.41 -17.03 -7.19
N TYR A 100 4.46 -16.11 -7.25
CA TYR A 100 3.49 -15.82 -6.18
C TYR A 100 2.07 -16.00 -6.71
N PRO A 101 1.47 -17.22 -6.55
CA PRO A 101 0.14 -17.53 -7.09
C PRO A 101 -0.98 -16.65 -6.55
N GLU A 102 -0.83 -16.10 -5.35
CA GLU A 102 -1.79 -15.20 -4.69
C GLU A 102 -1.70 -13.75 -5.17
N MET A 103 -0.60 -13.36 -5.85
CA MET A 103 -0.37 -11.98 -6.27
C MET A 103 -1.45 -11.46 -7.20
N VAL A 104 -1.91 -10.24 -6.95
CA VAL A 104 -2.92 -9.52 -7.74
C VAL A 104 -2.32 -8.27 -8.36
N ILE A 105 -2.60 -8.04 -9.63
CA ILE A 105 -2.34 -6.76 -10.31
C ILE A 105 -3.68 -6.09 -10.58
N MET A 106 -3.82 -4.81 -10.21
CA MET A 106 -5.04 -4.05 -10.42
C MET A 106 -4.75 -2.65 -10.96
N GLY A 107 -5.67 -2.14 -11.75
CA GLY A 107 -5.57 -0.82 -12.35
C GLY A 107 -6.60 -0.61 -13.44
N GLN A 108 -6.55 0.53 -14.08
CA GLN A 108 -7.47 0.87 -15.17
C GLN A 108 -6.98 0.26 -16.48
N ASP A 109 -7.87 -0.43 -17.17
CA ASP A 109 -7.66 -1.05 -18.50
C ASP A 109 -6.49 -2.05 -18.59
N ILE A 110 -6.05 -2.62 -17.47
CA ILE A 110 -4.88 -3.51 -17.42
C ILE A 110 -5.18 -4.96 -17.80
N ALA A 111 -6.46 -5.38 -17.80
CA ALA A 111 -6.85 -6.75 -18.12
C ALA A 111 -6.85 -6.97 -19.66
N GLU A 112 -8.01 -6.98 -20.29
CA GLU A 112 -8.15 -7.31 -21.70
C GLU A 112 -7.43 -6.34 -22.65
N TYR A 113 -7.36 -5.07 -22.27
CA TYR A 113 -6.63 -4.06 -23.06
C TYR A 113 -5.11 -4.12 -22.85
N GLY A 114 -4.63 -4.66 -21.72
CA GLY A 114 -3.21 -4.80 -21.41
C GLY A 114 -2.51 -3.53 -20.90
N GLY A 115 -3.28 -2.56 -20.43
CA GLY A 115 -2.79 -1.30 -19.93
C GLY A 115 -2.47 -0.26 -21.02
N ALA A 116 -2.31 1.00 -20.62
CA ALA A 116 -2.04 2.13 -21.52
C ALA A 116 -0.75 1.93 -22.35
N PHE A 117 0.23 1.22 -21.80
CA PHE A 117 1.52 0.94 -22.42
C PHE A 117 1.73 -0.54 -22.75
N LYS A 118 0.69 -1.36 -22.73
CA LYS A 118 0.74 -2.78 -23.08
C LYS A 118 1.67 -3.63 -22.17
N VAL A 119 1.88 -3.21 -20.94
CA VAL A 119 2.75 -3.93 -19.99
C VAL A 119 2.13 -5.25 -19.56
N THR A 120 0.80 -5.31 -19.44
CA THR A 120 0.04 -6.47 -18.97
C THR A 120 -0.71 -7.19 -20.10
N GLU A 121 -0.35 -6.93 -21.36
CA GLU A 121 -0.95 -7.62 -22.51
C GLU A 121 -0.73 -9.14 -22.41
N GLY A 122 -1.80 -9.92 -22.58
CA GLY A 122 -1.78 -11.39 -22.46
C GLY A 122 -1.80 -11.92 -21.02
N PHE A 123 -1.79 -11.05 -20.00
CA PHE A 123 -1.76 -11.51 -18.60
C PHE A 123 -3.10 -12.08 -18.15
N VAL A 124 -4.20 -11.51 -18.60
CA VAL A 124 -5.54 -12.00 -18.20
C VAL A 124 -5.81 -13.40 -18.75
N GLU A 125 -5.33 -13.71 -19.95
CA GLU A 125 -5.43 -15.04 -20.55
C GLU A 125 -4.63 -16.07 -19.76
N LYS A 126 -3.46 -15.66 -19.23
CA LYS A 126 -2.56 -16.55 -18.50
C LYS A 126 -2.96 -16.73 -17.03
N PHE A 127 -3.30 -15.64 -16.34
CA PHE A 127 -3.50 -15.63 -14.89
C PHE A 127 -4.96 -15.47 -14.45
N GLY A 128 -5.84 -15.16 -15.39
CA GLY A 128 -7.27 -14.98 -15.15
C GLY A 128 -7.65 -13.63 -14.53
N LYS A 129 -8.93 -13.28 -14.65
CA LYS A 129 -9.51 -12.01 -14.19
C LYS A 129 -9.47 -11.83 -12.65
N GLN A 130 -9.32 -12.91 -11.90
CA GLN A 130 -9.22 -12.84 -10.44
C GLN A 130 -7.90 -12.22 -10.01
N ARG A 131 -6.85 -12.38 -10.79
CA ARG A 131 -5.51 -11.88 -10.51
C ARG A 131 -5.13 -10.64 -11.32
N ILE A 132 -5.72 -10.44 -12.50
CA ILE A 132 -5.54 -9.25 -13.34
C ILE A 132 -6.87 -8.52 -13.40
N ARG A 133 -6.97 -7.43 -12.62
CA ARG A 133 -8.25 -6.78 -12.35
C ARG A 133 -8.34 -5.38 -12.94
N ASN A 134 -9.25 -5.20 -13.87
CA ASN A 134 -9.68 -3.84 -14.22
C ASN A 134 -10.43 -3.22 -13.05
N THR A 135 -10.18 -1.94 -12.84
CA THR A 135 -10.88 -1.13 -11.86
C THR A 135 -11.59 0.04 -12.55
N PRO A 136 -12.62 0.63 -11.93
CA PRO A 136 -13.08 1.96 -12.29
C PRO A 136 -11.98 3.01 -12.12
N ILE A 137 -12.22 4.22 -12.61
CA ILE A 137 -11.34 5.38 -12.36
C ILE A 137 -11.55 5.83 -10.90
N CYS A 138 -10.71 5.32 -10.02
CA CYS A 138 -10.81 5.57 -8.56
C CYS A 138 -9.46 5.31 -7.87
N GLU A 139 -8.45 6.08 -8.20
CA GLU A 139 -7.05 5.87 -7.79
C GLU A 139 -6.89 5.72 -6.28
N SER A 140 -7.60 6.53 -5.50
CA SER A 140 -7.58 6.42 -4.03
C SER A 140 -8.10 5.06 -3.55
N ALA A 141 -9.19 4.58 -4.12
CA ALA A 141 -9.76 3.28 -3.75
C ALA A 141 -8.85 2.12 -4.18
N ILE A 142 -8.16 2.22 -5.33
CA ILE A 142 -7.23 1.20 -5.82
C ILE A 142 -6.04 1.07 -4.86
N VAL A 143 -5.46 2.19 -4.41
CA VAL A 143 -4.37 2.17 -3.41
C VAL A 143 -4.85 1.58 -2.10
N GLY A 144 -6.03 1.98 -1.62
CA GLY A 144 -6.62 1.43 -0.40
C GLY A 144 -6.91 -0.07 -0.48
N ALA A 145 -7.41 -0.54 -1.62
CA ALA A 145 -7.64 -1.97 -1.87
C ALA A 145 -6.32 -2.76 -1.90
N ALA A 146 -5.27 -2.20 -2.51
CA ALA A 146 -3.93 -2.80 -2.51
C ALA A 146 -3.38 -2.95 -1.09
N LEU A 147 -3.54 -1.94 -0.25
CA LEU A 147 -3.19 -2.03 1.17
C LEU A 147 -3.99 -3.13 1.88
N GLY A 148 -5.33 -3.16 1.69
CA GLY A 148 -6.18 -4.19 2.29
C GLY A 148 -5.75 -5.61 1.89
N LEU A 149 -5.41 -5.85 0.63
CA LEU A 149 -4.86 -7.13 0.17
C LEU A 149 -3.55 -7.47 0.89
N SER A 150 -2.66 -6.48 1.04
CA SER A 150 -1.39 -6.69 1.74
C SER A 150 -1.56 -7.06 3.21
N LEU A 151 -2.54 -6.49 3.90
CA LEU A 151 -2.86 -6.84 5.29
C LEU A 151 -3.34 -8.28 5.43
N GLU A 152 -3.97 -8.82 4.40
CA GLU A 152 -4.36 -10.24 4.30
C GLU A 152 -3.24 -11.15 3.74
N GLY A 153 -2.02 -10.65 3.63
CA GLY A 153 -0.86 -11.39 3.13
C GLY A 153 -0.79 -11.56 1.61
N ILE A 154 -1.64 -10.87 0.87
CA ILE A 154 -1.70 -10.93 -0.60
C ILE A 154 -0.82 -9.83 -1.18
N LYS A 155 0.22 -10.21 -1.92
CA LYS A 155 1.06 -9.24 -2.65
C LYS A 155 0.27 -8.55 -3.73
N SER A 156 0.42 -7.24 -3.84
CA SER A 156 -0.34 -6.47 -4.82
C SER A 156 0.51 -5.46 -5.56
N VAL A 157 0.26 -5.38 -6.86
CA VAL A 157 0.75 -4.28 -7.71
C VAL A 157 -0.45 -3.49 -8.20
N MET A 158 -0.45 -2.21 -7.94
CA MET A 158 -1.44 -1.32 -8.52
C MET A 158 -0.79 -0.42 -9.57
N GLU A 159 -1.47 -0.24 -10.68
CA GLU A 159 -1.03 0.61 -11.78
C GLU A 159 -1.84 1.89 -11.86
N MET A 160 -1.15 3.03 -11.79
CA MET A 160 -1.66 4.29 -12.30
C MET A 160 -1.39 4.34 -13.82
N GLN A 161 -2.33 4.78 -14.62
CA GLN A 161 -2.10 4.94 -16.07
C GLN A 161 -0.98 5.95 -16.35
N PHE A 162 -0.93 7.02 -15.55
CA PHE A 162 0.12 8.03 -15.53
C PHE A 162 0.40 8.48 -14.10
N ALA A 163 1.64 8.85 -13.82
CA ALA A 163 2.03 9.37 -12.51
C ALA A 163 1.27 10.64 -12.13
N ASP A 164 0.82 11.40 -13.12
CA ASP A 164 0.01 12.61 -12.93
C ASP A 164 -1.25 12.37 -12.10
N PHE A 165 -1.87 11.20 -12.23
CA PHE A 165 -3.11 10.86 -11.51
C PHE A 165 -2.90 10.42 -10.08
N VAL A 166 -1.65 10.25 -9.65
CA VAL A 166 -1.32 9.85 -8.28
C VAL A 166 -1.80 10.84 -7.23
N SER A 167 -1.99 12.11 -7.62
CA SER A 167 -2.53 13.14 -6.73
C SER A 167 -3.90 12.78 -6.15
N VAL A 168 -4.72 12.03 -6.88
CA VAL A 168 -6.01 11.52 -6.39
C VAL A 168 -5.83 10.46 -5.31
N GLY A 169 -4.80 9.63 -5.41
CA GLY A 169 -4.44 8.59 -4.43
C GLY A 169 -3.47 9.06 -3.34
N PHE A 170 -3.05 10.33 -3.35
CA PHE A 170 -1.96 10.84 -2.51
C PHE A 170 -2.17 10.56 -1.03
N ASN A 171 -3.37 10.81 -0.50
CA ASN A 171 -3.69 10.56 0.90
C ASN A 171 -3.49 9.09 1.28
N GLN A 172 -3.91 8.15 0.44
CA GLN A 172 -3.74 6.72 0.71
C GLN A 172 -2.27 6.31 0.74
N ILE A 173 -1.44 6.92 -0.09
CA ILE A 173 0.00 6.64 -0.14
C ILE A 173 0.70 7.22 1.10
N VAL A 174 0.54 8.52 1.36
CA VAL A 174 1.34 9.22 2.39
C VAL A 174 0.83 9.02 3.82
N ASN A 175 -0.47 8.77 4.01
CA ASN A 175 -1.07 8.61 5.33
C ASN A 175 -1.36 7.16 5.69
N ASN A 176 -1.55 6.27 4.72
CA ASN A 176 -1.82 4.87 4.98
C ASN A 176 -0.62 3.98 4.64
N LEU A 177 -0.23 3.84 3.36
CA LEU A 177 0.90 2.98 2.99
C LEU A 177 2.20 3.34 3.72
N ALA A 178 2.54 4.62 3.75
CA ALA A 178 3.78 5.09 4.36
C ALA A 178 3.86 4.85 5.87
N LYS A 179 2.71 4.91 6.57
CA LYS A 179 2.67 4.96 8.04
C LYS A 179 2.15 3.68 8.69
N ILE A 180 1.67 2.70 7.90
CA ILE A 180 1.06 1.49 8.46
C ILE A 180 2.05 0.70 9.33
N HIS A 181 3.31 0.61 8.89
CA HIS A 181 4.34 -0.08 9.66
C HIS A 181 4.67 0.68 10.94
N TYR A 182 5.00 1.96 10.84
CA TYR A 182 5.31 2.81 11.99
C TYR A 182 4.19 2.81 13.04
N ARG A 183 2.94 2.87 12.59
CA ARG A 183 1.78 2.98 13.49
C ARG A 183 1.39 1.64 14.14
N TRP A 184 1.44 0.53 13.41
CA TRP A 184 0.89 -0.76 13.83
C TRP A 184 1.82 -1.95 13.63
N GLY A 185 3.05 -1.75 13.17
CA GLY A 185 3.98 -2.84 12.87
C GLY A 185 3.54 -3.75 11.72
N GLN A 186 2.57 -3.31 10.92
CA GLN A 186 2.02 -4.12 9.82
C GLN A 186 2.79 -3.88 8.52
N ASN A 187 2.95 -4.92 7.71
CA ASN A 187 3.58 -4.78 6.40
C ASN A 187 2.63 -4.21 5.36
N ALA A 188 3.20 -3.50 4.39
CA ALA A 188 2.53 -3.04 3.18
C ALA A 188 3.29 -3.55 1.95
N ASP A 189 3.08 -4.81 1.57
CA ASP A 189 3.65 -5.45 0.39
C ASP A 189 2.94 -4.97 -0.88
N VAL A 190 2.98 -3.67 -1.12
CA VAL A 190 2.31 -2.99 -2.22
C VAL A 190 3.33 -2.32 -3.13
N VAL A 191 3.22 -2.53 -4.43
CA VAL A 191 3.92 -1.76 -5.44
C VAL A 191 2.94 -0.84 -6.14
N VAL A 192 3.20 0.46 -6.11
CA VAL A 192 2.48 1.46 -6.90
C VAL A 192 3.32 1.77 -8.14
N ARG A 193 2.92 1.24 -9.29
CA ARG A 193 3.61 1.44 -10.56
C ARG A 193 3.01 2.64 -11.29
N MET A 194 3.86 3.60 -11.64
CA MET A 194 3.43 4.85 -12.26
C MET A 194 4.34 5.19 -13.45
N PRO A 195 3.86 5.13 -14.69
CA PRO A 195 4.57 5.70 -15.82
C PRO A 195 4.71 7.21 -15.66
N THR A 196 5.93 7.72 -15.84
CA THR A 196 6.25 9.12 -15.58
C THR A 196 7.17 9.70 -16.65
N GLY A 197 7.19 10.99 -16.81
CA GLY A 197 8.15 11.73 -17.61
C GLY A 197 7.60 12.41 -18.84
N ALA A 198 8.30 13.46 -19.26
CA ALA A 198 7.92 14.34 -20.36
C ALA A 198 8.01 13.71 -21.76
N GLY A 199 8.64 12.55 -21.91
CA GLY A 199 8.82 11.86 -23.19
C GLY A 199 7.51 11.50 -23.92
N VAL A 200 6.42 11.41 -23.21
CA VAL A 200 5.07 11.20 -23.80
C VAL A 200 4.62 12.44 -24.60
N GLY A 201 5.00 13.65 -24.19
CA GLY A 201 4.63 14.89 -24.86
C GLY A 201 3.12 15.18 -24.86
N ALA A 202 2.37 14.65 -23.87
CA ALA A 202 0.91 14.74 -23.82
C ALA A 202 0.41 15.91 -22.93
N GLY A 203 1.21 16.92 -22.74
CA GLY A 203 0.88 18.13 -21.98
C GLY A 203 0.97 17.97 -20.46
N PRO A 204 0.53 18.98 -19.68
CA PRO A 204 0.81 19.06 -18.24
C PRO A 204 0.07 18.03 -17.39
N PHE A 205 -0.87 17.30 -17.94
CA PHE A 205 -1.68 16.30 -17.21
C PHE A 205 -1.26 14.86 -17.46
N HIS A 206 -0.24 14.62 -18.31
CA HIS A 206 0.22 13.27 -18.68
C HIS A 206 1.74 13.19 -18.86
N SER A 207 2.49 14.19 -18.42
CA SER A 207 3.93 14.29 -18.69
C SER A 207 4.73 14.82 -17.49
N GLN A 208 4.16 14.73 -16.28
CA GLN A 208 4.83 15.17 -15.07
C GLN A 208 5.81 14.11 -14.55
N SER A 209 6.73 14.54 -13.69
CA SER A 209 7.64 13.71 -12.90
C SER A 209 7.40 14.03 -11.43
N ASN A 210 6.74 13.11 -10.72
CA ASN A 210 6.18 13.35 -9.38
C ASN A 210 6.95 12.62 -8.27
N GLU A 211 8.06 11.96 -8.57
CA GLU A 211 8.85 11.16 -7.63
C GLU A 211 9.28 11.96 -6.39
N ALA A 212 9.58 13.26 -6.55
CA ALA A 212 9.98 14.12 -5.45
C ALA A 212 8.91 14.26 -4.35
N TRP A 213 7.63 14.11 -4.67
CA TRP A 213 6.57 14.15 -3.68
C TRP A 213 6.67 13.00 -2.67
N PHE A 214 7.16 11.85 -3.11
CA PHE A 214 7.21 10.63 -2.32
C PHE A 214 8.55 10.41 -1.65
N THR A 215 9.65 10.91 -2.22
CA THR A 215 10.97 10.88 -1.56
C THR A 215 11.03 11.73 -0.30
N HIS A 216 10.09 12.67 -0.14
CA HIS A 216 9.92 13.48 1.06
C HIS A 216 9.18 12.74 2.19
N VAL A 217 8.50 11.63 1.91
CA VAL A 217 7.61 10.95 2.87
C VAL A 217 8.33 9.75 3.49
N PRO A 218 8.62 9.78 4.82
CA PRO A 218 9.19 8.63 5.52
C PRO A 218 8.28 7.40 5.42
N GLY A 219 8.89 6.21 5.34
CA GLY A 219 8.17 4.93 5.23
C GLY A 219 7.96 4.45 3.80
N LEU A 220 8.14 5.30 2.78
CA LEU A 220 8.07 4.91 1.37
C LEU A 220 9.46 4.57 0.82
N LYS A 221 9.50 3.60 -0.08
CA LYS A 221 10.64 3.31 -0.95
C LYS A 221 10.31 3.80 -2.35
N VAL A 222 11.09 4.74 -2.87
CA VAL A 222 10.89 5.29 -4.21
C VAL A 222 11.99 4.78 -5.12
N VAL A 223 11.61 4.11 -6.20
CA VAL A 223 12.53 3.52 -7.17
C VAL A 223 12.26 4.13 -8.55
N TYR A 224 13.30 4.62 -9.18
CA TYR A 224 13.26 5.17 -10.53
C TYR A 224 14.31 4.47 -11.40
N PRO A 225 13.97 3.32 -12.01
CA PRO A 225 14.93 2.52 -12.75
C PRO A 225 15.48 3.27 -13.98
N SER A 226 16.76 3.17 -14.23
CA SER A 226 17.43 3.88 -15.32
C SER A 226 17.61 3.05 -16.60
N ASN A 227 17.51 1.74 -16.49
CA ASN A 227 17.69 0.80 -17.60
C ASN A 227 16.80 -0.45 -17.44
N PRO A 228 16.66 -1.28 -18.49
CA PRO A 228 15.81 -2.48 -18.45
C PRO A 228 16.21 -3.51 -17.38
N ALA A 229 17.48 -3.63 -17.05
CA ALA A 229 17.94 -4.58 -16.04
C ALA A 229 17.53 -4.14 -14.63
N ASP A 230 17.63 -2.84 -14.34
CA ASP A 230 17.18 -2.27 -13.06
C ASP A 230 15.65 -2.33 -12.91
N ALA A 231 14.95 -2.24 -14.04
CA ALA A 231 13.48 -2.27 -14.04
C ALA A 231 12.91 -3.68 -13.81
N LYS A 232 13.68 -4.72 -14.09
CA LYS A 232 13.35 -6.13 -13.89
C LYS A 232 13.77 -6.63 -12.52
#